data_f7de814f97db84564b20686627a9f0ac
#
_entry.id   f7de814f97db84564b20686627a9f0ac
#
_cell.length_a   1.000
_cell.length_b   1.000
_cell.length_c   1.000
_cell.angle_alpha   90.00
_cell.angle_beta   90.00
_cell.angle_gamma   90.00
#
_symmetry.space_group_name_H-M   'P 1'
#
loop_
_entity.id
_entity.type
_entity.pdbx_description
1 polymer ?
#
loop_
_entity_poly.entity_id
_entity_poly.type
_entity_poly.pdbx_seq_one_letter_code
_entity_poly.pdbx_strand_id
1 'polypeptide(L)' 'MWEARAEYADGSTVERYFSERPGIEEAEQQYLLECWLLDRHPDCTWYSVNYINE' A
#
# COMPACT_ATOMS: atom_id res chain seq x y z
N MET A 1 -4.74 -1.19 -10.93
CA MET A 1 -4.71 -1.89 -9.63
C MET A 1 -3.56 -1.38 -8.79
N TRP A 2 -3.78 -1.25 -7.50
CA TRP A 2 -2.76 -0.81 -6.55
C TRP A 2 -2.20 -1.98 -5.77
N GLU A 3 -0.89 -1.96 -5.53
CA GLU A 3 -0.23 -2.94 -4.66
C GLU A 3 0.28 -2.23 -3.41
N ALA A 4 -0.14 -2.67 -2.24
CA ALA A 4 0.37 -2.21 -0.96
C ALA A 4 1.21 -3.33 -0.34
N ARG A 5 2.44 -3.02 0.05
CA ARG A 5 3.39 -4.00 0.53
C ARG A 5 4.10 -3.49 1.78
N ALA A 6 4.25 -4.37 2.77
CA ALA A 6 5.01 -4.07 3.98
C ALA A 6 5.95 -5.23 4.29
N GLU A 7 7.14 -4.91 4.81
CA GLU A 7 8.11 -5.89 5.25
C GLU A 7 8.43 -5.67 6.73
N TYR A 8 8.66 -6.77 7.44
CA TYR A 8 9.02 -6.75 8.85
C TYR A 8 10.46 -7.17 9.06
N ALA A 9 11.01 -6.83 10.23
CA ALA A 9 12.40 -7.12 10.56
C ALA A 9 12.73 -8.62 10.54
N ASP A 10 11.74 -9.47 10.78
CA ASP A 10 11.92 -10.93 10.77
C ASP A 10 11.90 -11.53 9.36
N GLY A 11 11.75 -10.70 8.33
CA GLY A 11 11.69 -11.13 6.94
C GLY A 11 10.29 -11.44 6.44
N SER A 12 9.28 -11.36 7.28
CA SER A 12 7.90 -11.58 6.83
C SER A 12 7.40 -10.39 6.02
N THR A 13 6.46 -10.66 5.10
CA THR A 13 5.90 -9.64 4.23
C THR A 13 4.38 -9.72 4.21
N VAL A 14 3.76 -8.59 3.94
CA VAL A 14 2.32 -8.48 3.74
C VAL A 14 2.08 -7.81 2.40
N GLU A 15 1.23 -8.38 1.58
CA GLU A 15 0.85 -7.82 0.28
C GLU A 15 -0.66 -7.74 0.20
N ARG A 16 -1.15 -6.59 -0.31
CA ARG A 16 -2.58 -6.38 -0.55
C ARG A 16 -2.77 -5.67 -1.86
N TYR A 17 -3.85 -5.99 -2.55
CA TYR A 17 -4.18 -5.41 -3.84
C TYR A 17 -5.53 -4.71 -3.76
N PHE A 18 -5.61 -3.54 -4.36
CA PHE A 18 -6.81 -2.71 -4.33
C PHE A 18 -7.16 -2.22 -5.73
N SER A 19 -8.45 -2.19 -6.01
CA SER A 19 -8.94 -1.65 -7.26
C SER A 19 -8.77 -0.13 -7.31
N GLU A 20 -8.57 0.39 -8.50
CA GLU A 20 -8.53 1.83 -8.72
C GLU A 20 -9.91 2.43 -8.44
N ARG A 21 -9.93 3.59 -7.79
CA ARG A 21 -11.17 4.32 -7.50
C ARG A 21 -11.35 5.44 -8.52
N PRO A 22 -12.40 5.40 -9.34
CA PRO A 22 -12.67 6.48 -10.28
C PRO A 22 -13.04 7.76 -9.53
N GLY A 23 -12.62 8.90 -10.09
CA GLY A 23 -12.93 10.21 -9.50
C GLY A 23 -11.96 10.69 -8.44
N ILE A 24 -10.98 9.89 -8.06
CA ILE A 24 -9.94 10.27 -7.10
C ILE A 24 -8.61 10.30 -7.83
N GLU A 25 -7.83 11.36 -7.63
CA GLU A 25 -6.52 11.48 -8.25
C GLU A 25 -5.58 10.38 -7.76
N GLU A 26 -4.66 9.97 -8.63
CA GLU A 26 -3.71 8.90 -8.35
C GLU A 26 -2.87 9.18 -7.11
N ALA A 27 -2.37 10.40 -6.98
CA ALA A 27 -1.57 10.79 -5.82
C ALA A 27 -2.36 10.70 -4.52
N GLU A 28 -3.64 11.04 -4.55
CA GLU A 28 -4.51 10.93 -3.38
C GLU A 28 -4.79 9.48 -3.02
N GLN A 29 -5.01 8.63 -4.01
CA GLN A 29 -5.20 7.20 -3.79
C GLN A 29 -3.97 6.59 -3.14
N GLN A 30 -2.78 6.95 -3.62
CA GLN A 30 -1.53 6.47 -3.05
C GLN A 30 -1.41 6.88 -1.58
N TYR A 31 -1.69 8.13 -1.28
CA TYR A 31 -1.63 8.63 0.09
C TYR A 31 -2.59 7.90 1.02
N LEU A 32 -3.83 7.68 0.58
CA LEU A 32 -4.83 6.99 1.38
C LEU A 32 -4.42 5.55 1.66
N LEU A 33 -3.84 4.87 0.68
CA LEU A 33 -3.37 3.50 0.85
C LEU A 33 -2.15 3.42 1.76
N GLU A 34 -1.25 4.40 1.68
CA GLU A 34 -0.11 4.47 2.60
C GLU A 34 -0.58 4.66 4.04
N CYS A 35 -1.53 5.54 4.27
CA CYS A 35 -2.12 5.75 5.60
C CYS A 35 -2.78 4.48 6.12
N TRP A 36 -3.57 3.81 5.27
CA TRP A 36 -4.21 2.56 5.63
C TRP A 36 -3.18 1.50 6.03
N LEU A 37 -2.12 1.37 5.23
CA LEU A 37 -1.08 0.37 5.46
C LEU A 37 -0.37 0.61 6.79
N LEU A 38 0.04 1.85 7.05
CA LEU A 38 0.73 2.21 8.29
C LEU A 38 -0.16 2.09 9.52
N ASP A 39 -1.46 2.31 9.35
CA ASP A 39 -2.43 2.12 10.44
C ASP A 39 -2.56 0.64 10.81
N ARG A 40 -2.55 -0.24 9.83
CA ARG A 40 -2.68 -1.68 10.03
C ARG A 40 -1.36 -2.35 10.41
N HIS A 41 -0.24 -1.79 9.93
CA HIS A 41 1.09 -2.39 10.11
C HIS A 41 2.09 -1.34 10.61
N PRO A 42 1.88 -0.78 11.82
CA PRO A 42 2.74 0.30 12.31
C PRO A 42 4.17 -0.16 12.63
N ASP A 43 4.39 -1.47 12.80
CA ASP A 43 5.69 -2.03 13.15
C ASP A 43 6.51 -2.49 11.96
N CYS A 44 6.04 -2.25 10.73
CA CYS A 44 6.79 -2.63 9.55
C CYS A 44 8.07 -1.80 9.44
N THR A 45 9.14 -2.43 8.93
CA THR A 45 10.41 -1.76 8.73
C THR A 45 10.52 -1.09 7.37
N TRP A 46 9.68 -1.50 6.44
CA TRP A 46 9.65 -0.98 5.08
C TRP A 46 8.25 -1.13 4.49
N TYR A 47 7.84 -0.19 3.68
CA TYR A 47 6.56 -0.30 2.98
C TYR A 47 6.62 0.39 1.63
N SER A 48 5.73 -0.01 0.74
CA SER A 48 5.55 0.67 -0.53
C SER A 48 4.10 0.55 -1.00
N VAL A 49 3.66 1.55 -1.74
CA VAL A 49 2.37 1.55 -2.43
C VAL A 49 2.64 1.97 -3.86
N ASN A 50 2.33 1.09 -4.80
CA ASN A 50 2.61 1.32 -6.21
C ASN A 50 1.40 1.00 -7.07
N TYR A 51 1.22 1.76 -8.14
CA TYR A 51 0.20 1.46 -9.13
C TYR A 51 0.76 0.44 -10.11
N ILE A 52 0.03 -0.63 -10.34
CA ILE A 52 0.41 -1.69 -11.28
C ILE A 52 -0.48 -1.57 -12.51
N ASN A 53 0.14 -1.39 -13.64
CA ASN A 53 -0.53 -1.39 -14.94
C ASN A 53 -0.67 -2.82 -15.41
N GLU A 54 -1.91 -3.21 -15.64
CA GLU A 54 -2.19 -4.56 -16.17
C GLU A 54 -2.15 -4.60 -17.68
#